data_4723308dd5e8f83870f70e466d1daf32
#
_entry.id   4723308dd5e8f83870f70e466d1daf32
#
_cell.length_a   1.000
_cell.length_b   1.000
_cell.length_c   1.000
_cell.angle_alpha   90.00
_cell.angle_beta   90.00
_cell.angle_gamma   90.00
#
_symmetry.space_group_name_H-M   'P 1'
#
loop_
_entity.id
_entity.type
_entity.pdbx_description
1 polymer ?
#
loop_
_entity_poly.entity_id
_entity_poly.type
_entity_poly.pdbx_seq_one_letter_code
_entity_poly.pdbx_strand_id
1 'polypeptide(L)'
;MHLQLKSHMTISAPAEKVWCILAHDFSTIGQWASAIPASQAVPDLSAPSGAQVGGRVCTTAVRGFADVQETFTSYDEPSMRFAYQATEGRPWFLKHAENHWAVHSLGPHTSLVEVQAEIDMNLFPGLFLAPLLKLQMGRVGAQTLEELKYYAERDQVHPRKLKAQQKQVQKEAPVRARH
;
A
#
# COMPACT_ATOMS: atom_id res chain seq x y z
N MET A 1 -13.99 9.51 15.10
CA MET A 1 -12.86 8.91 15.87
C MET A 1 -11.65 8.89 14.95
N HIS A 2 -10.52 9.41 15.41
CA HIS A 2 -9.28 9.47 14.65
C HIS A 2 -8.30 8.40 15.12
N LEU A 3 -7.66 7.70 14.19
CA LEU A 3 -6.62 6.70 14.42
C LEU A 3 -5.41 7.05 13.57
N GLN A 4 -4.24 7.11 14.19
CA GLN A 4 -2.97 7.31 13.52
C GLN A 4 -2.06 6.10 13.76
N LEU A 5 -1.46 5.59 12.70
CA LEU A 5 -0.49 4.50 12.72
C LEU A 5 0.81 4.98 12.08
N LYS A 6 1.93 4.75 12.75
CA LYS A 6 3.26 5.10 12.23
C LYS A 6 4.12 3.86 12.19
N SER A 7 4.87 3.70 11.12
CA SER A 7 5.85 2.63 10.95
C SER A 7 7.05 3.15 10.16
N HIS A 8 8.19 2.53 10.34
CA HIS A 8 9.39 2.85 9.58
C HIS A 8 10.21 1.59 9.32
N MET A 9 11.07 1.65 8.31
CA MET A 9 11.93 0.53 7.93
C MET A 9 13.24 1.07 7.33
N THR A 10 14.37 0.59 7.83
CA THR A 10 15.66 0.80 7.18
C THR A 10 15.86 -0.26 6.10
N ILE A 11 16.23 0.19 4.90
CA ILE A 11 16.40 -0.63 3.69
C ILE A 11 17.82 -0.45 3.19
N SER A 12 18.52 -1.57 2.89
CA SER A 12 19.87 -1.57 2.32
C SER A 12 19.82 -1.37 0.81
N ALA A 13 19.26 -0.24 0.39
CA ALA A 13 19.19 0.21 -1.00
C ALA A 13 19.21 1.74 -1.05
N PRO A 14 19.69 2.36 -2.17
CA PRO A 14 19.64 3.80 -2.37
C PRO A 14 18.22 4.35 -2.25
N ALA A 15 18.08 5.58 -1.72
CA ALA A 15 16.78 6.22 -1.56
C ALA A 15 16.05 6.38 -2.90
N GLU A 16 16.77 6.68 -3.97
CA GLU A 16 16.23 6.83 -5.32
C GLU A 16 15.60 5.53 -5.84
N LYS A 17 16.22 4.37 -5.56
CA LYS A 17 15.66 3.06 -5.91
C LYS A 17 14.34 2.81 -5.18
N VAL A 18 14.32 3.08 -3.87
CA VAL A 18 13.12 2.89 -3.05
C VAL A 18 12.01 3.86 -3.45
N TRP A 19 12.38 5.12 -3.74
CA TRP A 19 11.46 6.13 -4.27
C TRP A 19 10.84 5.70 -5.60
N CYS A 20 11.64 5.19 -6.53
CA CYS A 20 11.16 4.67 -7.81
C CYS A 20 10.08 3.59 -7.58
N ILE A 21 10.34 2.60 -6.73
CA ILE A 21 9.38 1.52 -6.43
C ILE A 21 8.08 2.06 -5.82
N LEU A 22 8.17 3.04 -4.92
CA LEU A 22 7.00 3.53 -4.17
C LEU A 22 6.20 4.57 -4.94
N ALA A 23 6.88 5.51 -5.59
CA ALA A 23 6.28 6.73 -6.14
C ALA A 23 6.17 6.73 -7.66
N HIS A 24 7.25 6.39 -8.40
CA HIS A 24 7.19 6.30 -9.85
C HIS A 24 6.34 5.10 -10.29
N ASP A 25 6.60 3.94 -9.69
CA ASP A 25 5.86 2.70 -9.96
C ASP A 25 4.61 2.55 -9.08
N PHE A 26 3.98 3.68 -8.68
CA PHE A 26 2.87 3.71 -7.74
C PHE A 26 1.73 2.74 -8.09
N SER A 27 1.40 2.63 -9.37
CA SER A 27 0.32 1.74 -9.84
C SER A 27 0.68 0.25 -9.82
N THR A 28 1.94 -0.11 -9.59
CA THR A 28 2.42 -1.51 -9.68
C THR A 28 2.58 -2.22 -8.34
N ILE A 29 2.12 -1.64 -7.24
CA ILE A 29 2.22 -2.23 -5.89
C ILE A 29 1.71 -3.68 -5.83
N GLY A 30 0.73 -4.04 -6.64
CA GLY A 30 0.23 -5.40 -6.79
C GLY A 30 1.27 -6.42 -7.27
N GLN A 31 2.42 -5.99 -7.77
CA GLN A 31 3.49 -6.89 -8.18
C GLN A 31 4.27 -7.44 -6.98
N TRP A 32 4.45 -6.66 -5.91
CA TRP A 32 5.31 -7.00 -4.79
C TRP A 32 4.61 -7.10 -3.42
N ALA A 33 3.53 -6.35 -3.16
CA ALA A 33 2.82 -6.36 -1.89
C ALA A 33 1.79 -7.49 -1.81
N SER A 34 1.88 -8.35 -0.80
CA SER A 34 0.98 -9.51 -0.66
C SER A 34 -0.46 -9.14 -0.28
N ALA A 35 -0.64 -7.98 0.39
CA ALA A 35 -1.95 -7.45 0.74
C ALA A 35 -2.73 -6.93 -0.48
N ILE A 36 -2.05 -6.69 -1.60
CA ILE A 36 -2.63 -6.16 -2.84
C ILE A 36 -2.45 -7.22 -3.95
N PRO A 37 -3.44 -8.06 -4.20
CA PRO A 37 -3.41 -9.07 -5.26
C PRO A 37 -3.13 -8.50 -6.64
N ALA A 38 -3.80 -7.40 -6.99
CA ALA A 38 -3.64 -6.69 -8.25
C ALA A 38 -3.77 -5.18 -8.05
N SER A 39 -3.13 -4.41 -8.92
CA SER A 39 -3.27 -2.95 -8.97
C SER A 39 -3.05 -2.45 -10.40
N GLN A 40 -3.69 -1.34 -10.72
CA GLN A 40 -3.56 -0.67 -12.01
C GLN A 40 -3.74 0.83 -11.86
N ALA A 41 -3.19 1.62 -12.79
CA ALA A 41 -3.41 3.06 -12.82
C ALA A 41 -4.89 3.39 -13.06
N VAL A 42 -5.38 4.48 -12.48
CA VAL A 42 -6.70 5.02 -12.80
C VAL A 42 -6.58 5.75 -14.13
N PRO A 43 -7.35 5.36 -15.17
CA PRO A 43 -7.37 6.08 -16.44
C PRO A 43 -7.86 7.53 -16.25
N ASP A 44 -7.34 8.45 -17.05
CA ASP A 44 -7.81 9.83 -17.15
C ASP A 44 -7.75 10.68 -15.86
N LEU A 45 -7.13 10.16 -14.79
CA LEU A 45 -6.88 10.92 -13.58
C LEU A 45 -5.60 11.74 -13.71
N SER A 46 -5.72 13.06 -13.60
CA SER A 46 -4.58 13.98 -13.70
C SER A 46 -3.51 13.65 -12.66
N ALA A 47 -2.29 13.42 -13.13
CA ALA A 47 -1.14 13.19 -12.26
C ALA A 47 -0.64 14.51 -11.67
N PRO A 48 -0.22 14.57 -10.40
CA PRO A 48 0.52 15.71 -9.88
C PRO A 48 1.87 15.85 -10.59
N SER A 49 2.44 17.05 -10.54
CA SER A 49 3.73 17.33 -11.18
C SER A 49 4.82 16.37 -10.68
N GLY A 50 5.50 15.71 -11.60
CA GLY A 50 6.53 14.69 -11.30
C GLY A 50 6.00 13.26 -11.16
N ALA A 51 4.73 13.04 -10.87
CA ALA A 51 4.16 11.70 -10.80
C ALA A 51 3.77 11.16 -12.19
N GLN A 52 3.87 9.85 -12.38
CA GLN A 52 3.52 9.20 -13.65
C GLN A 52 2.00 8.96 -13.80
N VAL A 53 1.29 8.84 -12.67
CA VAL A 53 -0.16 8.58 -12.62
C VAL A 53 -0.81 9.44 -11.55
N GLY A 54 -2.11 9.74 -11.67
CA GLY A 54 -2.87 10.47 -10.65
C GLY A 54 -3.32 9.61 -9.48
N GLY A 55 -3.41 8.30 -9.70
CA GLY A 55 -3.87 7.33 -8.71
C GLY A 55 -3.86 5.92 -9.24
N ARG A 56 -4.32 4.98 -8.39
CA ARG A 56 -4.42 3.57 -8.71
C ARG A 56 -5.70 2.96 -8.16
N VAL A 57 -6.15 1.86 -8.76
CA VAL A 57 -7.14 0.95 -8.17
C VAL A 57 -6.40 -0.29 -7.68
N CYS A 58 -6.65 -0.67 -6.43
CA CYS A 58 -6.06 -1.82 -5.78
C CYS A 58 -7.15 -2.84 -5.45
N THR A 59 -7.05 -4.06 -5.97
CA THR A 59 -7.77 -5.21 -5.39
C THR A 59 -7.07 -5.57 -4.08
N THR A 60 -7.81 -5.65 -2.98
CA THR A 60 -7.21 -5.89 -1.68
C THR A 60 -7.51 -7.29 -1.14
N ALA A 61 -6.53 -7.90 -0.44
CA ALA A 61 -6.73 -9.11 0.36
C ALA A 61 -7.18 -8.78 1.80
N VAL A 62 -7.33 -7.52 2.14
CA VAL A 62 -7.71 -7.06 3.48
C VAL A 62 -9.22 -7.24 3.66
N ARG A 63 -9.60 -8.03 4.66
CA ARG A 63 -11.02 -8.32 4.91
C ARG A 63 -11.80 -7.03 5.24
N GLY A 64 -12.92 -6.84 4.55
CA GLY A 64 -13.80 -5.68 4.71
C GLY A 64 -13.51 -4.52 3.75
N PHE A 65 -12.48 -4.66 2.90
CA PHE A 65 -12.20 -3.75 1.81
C PHE A 65 -12.47 -4.46 0.47
N ALA A 66 -13.12 -3.74 -0.44
CA ALA A 66 -13.28 -4.17 -1.85
C ALA A 66 -12.11 -3.66 -2.69
N ASP A 67 -12.33 -3.45 -3.98
CA ASP A 67 -11.38 -2.71 -4.79
C ASP A 67 -11.36 -1.25 -4.31
N VAL A 68 -10.18 -0.78 -3.94
CA VAL A 68 -9.97 0.56 -3.39
C VAL A 68 -9.30 1.43 -4.43
N GLN A 69 -9.92 2.56 -4.75
CA GLN A 69 -9.26 3.61 -5.52
C GLN A 69 -8.47 4.51 -4.57
N GLU A 70 -7.20 4.71 -4.90
CA GLU A 70 -6.26 5.56 -4.17
C GLU A 70 -5.79 6.69 -5.09
N THR A 71 -5.86 7.92 -4.61
CA THR A 71 -5.52 9.13 -5.37
C THR A 71 -4.50 9.95 -4.60
N PHE A 72 -3.48 10.46 -5.26
CA PHE A 72 -2.51 11.35 -4.62
C PHE A 72 -3.18 12.61 -4.09
N THR A 73 -2.85 12.98 -2.86
CA THR A 73 -3.21 14.25 -2.22
C THR A 73 -2.02 15.20 -2.17
N SER A 74 -0.80 14.67 -2.17
CA SER A 74 0.43 15.41 -2.33
C SER A 74 1.51 14.57 -2.99
N TYR A 75 2.43 15.23 -3.71
CA TYR A 75 3.60 14.59 -4.33
C TYR A 75 4.73 15.61 -4.40
N ASP A 76 5.83 15.31 -3.75
CA ASP A 76 7.02 16.16 -3.68
C ASP A 76 8.26 15.29 -3.95
N GLU A 77 8.67 15.25 -5.21
CA GLU A 77 9.80 14.46 -5.65
C GLU A 77 11.14 14.92 -5.09
N PRO A 78 11.46 16.24 -5.03
CA PRO A 78 12.69 16.71 -4.43
C PRO A 78 12.90 16.29 -2.98
N SER A 79 11.84 16.24 -2.18
CA SER A 79 11.90 15.78 -0.79
C SER A 79 11.58 14.29 -0.60
N MET A 80 11.28 13.57 -1.69
CA MET A 80 10.87 12.17 -1.69
C MET A 80 9.71 11.91 -0.72
N ARG A 81 8.63 12.70 -0.84
CA ARG A 81 7.42 12.60 -0.01
C ARG A 81 6.18 12.56 -0.89
N PHE A 82 5.25 11.72 -0.53
CA PHE A 82 3.91 11.74 -1.12
C PHE A 82 2.86 11.33 -0.12
N ALA A 83 1.63 11.72 -0.38
CA ALA A 83 0.46 11.23 0.31
C ALA A 83 -0.62 10.82 -0.68
N TYR A 84 -1.45 9.86 -0.30
CA TYR A 84 -2.61 9.43 -1.06
C TYR A 84 -3.75 9.03 -0.14
N GLN A 85 -4.96 9.25 -0.60
CA GLN A 85 -6.18 8.89 0.10
C GLN A 85 -6.97 7.81 -0.64
N ALA A 86 -7.68 6.98 0.10
CA ALA A 86 -8.70 6.10 -0.44
C ALA A 86 -9.94 6.93 -0.78
N THR A 87 -10.27 7.05 -2.08
CA THR A 87 -11.42 7.81 -2.56
C THR A 87 -12.66 6.95 -2.70
N GLU A 88 -12.51 5.70 -3.16
CA GLU A 88 -13.59 4.76 -3.38
C GLU A 88 -13.28 3.39 -2.77
N GLY A 89 -14.29 2.53 -2.62
CA GLY A 89 -14.13 1.15 -2.15
C GLY A 89 -13.86 0.97 -0.66
N ARG A 90 -13.80 2.07 0.11
CA ARG A 90 -13.63 2.00 1.56
C ARG A 90 -14.92 1.56 2.26
N PRO A 91 -14.83 0.86 3.40
CA PRO A 91 -16.00 0.53 4.21
C PRO A 91 -16.76 1.78 4.64
N TRP A 92 -18.09 1.67 4.72
CA TRP A 92 -19.01 2.78 5.04
C TRP A 92 -18.72 3.50 6.38
N PHE A 93 -18.06 2.83 7.31
CA PHE A 93 -17.71 3.41 8.61
C PHE A 93 -16.41 4.24 8.57
N LEU A 94 -15.62 4.14 7.49
CA LEU A 94 -14.42 4.96 7.28
C LEU A 94 -14.81 6.24 6.54
N LYS A 95 -14.63 7.37 7.20
CA LYS A 95 -14.85 8.70 6.61
C LYS A 95 -13.67 9.14 5.75
N HIS A 96 -12.46 8.86 6.24
CA HIS A 96 -11.21 9.24 5.61
C HIS A 96 -10.15 8.17 5.88
N ALA A 97 -9.30 7.92 4.92
CA ALA A 97 -8.13 7.07 5.06
C ALA A 97 -7.03 7.62 4.14
N GLU A 98 -5.96 8.10 4.72
CA GLU A 98 -4.83 8.70 4.01
C GLU A 98 -3.52 8.09 4.49
N ASN A 99 -2.58 7.93 3.57
CA ASN A 99 -1.24 7.42 3.86
C ASN A 99 -0.21 8.45 3.41
N HIS A 100 0.70 8.80 4.30
CA HIS A 100 1.83 9.68 4.04
C HIS A 100 3.11 8.84 4.05
N TRP A 101 3.91 8.98 3.00
CA TRP A 101 5.16 8.26 2.82
C TRP A 101 6.31 9.23 2.67
N ALA A 102 7.44 8.88 3.25
CA ALA A 102 8.70 9.60 3.08
C ALA A 102 9.85 8.61 2.92
N VAL A 103 10.78 8.93 2.04
CA VAL A 103 12.03 8.19 1.85
C VAL A 103 13.20 9.12 2.16
N HIS A 104 14.06 8.71 3.07
CA HIS A 104 15.22 9.49 3.47
C HIS A 104 16.50 8.73 3.12
N SER A 105 17.46 9.40 2.50
CA SER A 105 18.78 8.84 2.28
C SER A 105 19.56 8.83 3.61
N LEU A 106 20.07 7.67 4.00
CA LEU A 106 21.00 7.50 5.12
C LEU A 106 22.44 7.26 4.64
N GLY A 107 22.64 7.25 3.32
CA GLY A 107 23.93 7.00 2.67
C GLY A 107 23.73 6.43 1.27
N PRO A 108 24.80 6.16 0.52
CA PRO A 108 24.70 5.77 -0.88
C PRO A 108 23.99 4.43 -1.11
N HIS A 109 23.91 3.58 -0.10
CA HIS A 109 23.30 2.24 -0.20
C HIS A 109 22.29 1.96 0.92
N THR A 110 21.83 2.99 1.62
CA THR A 110 20.90 2.81 2.73
C THR A 110 19.88 3.93 2.77
N SER A 111 18.63 3.57 2.96
CA SER A 111 17.51 4.50 3.10
C SER A 111 16.65 4.17 4.31
N LEU A 112 15.90 5.16 4.79
CA LEU A 112 14.86 5.02 5.78
C LEU A 112 13.53 5.32 5.09
N VAL A 113 12.59 4.41 5.18
CA VAL A 113 11.20 4.63 4.75
C VAL A 113 10.35 4.85 5.98
N GLU A 114 9.56 5.91 5.96
CA GLU A 114 8.55 6.21 6.96
C GLU A 114 7.16 6.19 6.32
N VAL A 115 6.20 5.61 7.02
CA VAL A 115 4.79 5.63 6.63
C VAL A 115 3.93 6.01 7.83
N GLN A 116 2.98 6.91 7.59
CA GLN A 116 1.96 7.30 8.54
C GLN A 116 0.59 7.12 7.88
N ALA A 117 -0.25 6.28 8.48
CA ALA A 117 -1.64 6.13 8.08
C ALA A 117 -2.55 6.93 9.03
N GLU A 118 -3.45 7.72 8.45
CA GLU A 118 -4.47 8.49 9.16
C GLU A 118 -5.85 7.99 8.75
N ILE A 119 -6.64 7.62 9.74
CA ILE A 119 -7.94 6.99 9.53
C ILE A 119 -8.99 7.68 10.39
N ASP A 120 -9.99 8.27 9.75
CA ASP A 120 -11.16 8.80 10.44
C ASP A 120 -12.36 7.87 10.28
N MET A 121 -13.00 7.57 11.40
CA MET A 121 -14.14 6.65 11.49
C MET A 121 -15.37 7.31 12.10
N ASN A 122 -16.54 6.79 11.76
CA ASN A 122 -17.76 7.08 12.50
C ASN A 122 -17.59 6.65 13.96
N LEU A 123 -18.09 7.47 14.91
CA LEU A 123 -17.82 7.27 16.34
C LEU A 123 -18.35 5.92 16.84
N PHE A 124 -19.58 5.57 16.48
CA PHE A 124 -20.25 4.41 17.06
C PHE A 124 -19.65 3.07 16.60
N PRO A 125 -19.49 2.77 15.31
CA PRO A 125 -18.75 1.55 14.93
C PRO A 125 -17.26 1.64 15.27
N GLY A 126 -16.66 2.85 15.22
CA GLY A 126 -15.24 3.07 15.50
C GLY A 126 -14.81 2.64 16.89
N LEU A 127 -15.64 2.87 17.90
CA LEU A 127 -15.31 2.53 19.29
C LEU A 127 -15.05 1.02 19.48
N PHE A 128 -15.79 0.17 18.77
CA PHE A 128 -15.65 -1.29 18.85
C PHE A 128 -14.67 -1.86 17.83
N LEU A 129 -14.59 -1.25 16.65
CA LEU A 129 -13.77 -1.76 15.53
C LEU A 129 -12.34 -1.24 15.56
N ALA A 130 -12.06 -0.11 16.22
CA ALA A 130 -10.73 0.50 16.20
C ALA A 130 -9.61 -0.41 16.72
N PRO A 131 -9.74 -1.17 17.82
CA PRO A 131 -8.67 -2.05 18.25
C PRO A 131 -8.34 -3.15 17.23
N LEU A 132 -9.38 -3.73 16.61
CA LEU A 132 -9.23 -4.74 15.57
C LEU A 132 -8.61 -4.15 14.31
N LEU A 133 -9.10 -2.99 13.87
CA LEU A 133 -8.58 -2.28 12.71
C LEU A 133 -7.11 -1.87 12.94
N LYS A 134 -6.79 -1.33 14.11
CA LYS A 134 -5.41 -0.99 14.48
C LYS A 134 -4.49 -2.19 14.39
N LEU A 135 -4.90 -3.33 14.92
CA LEU A 135 -4.11 -4.57 14.87
C LEU A 135 -3.94 -5.07 13.43
N GLN A 136 -5.04 -5.09 12.66
CA GLN A 136 -5.05 -5.56 11.27
C GLN A 136 -4.19 -4.66 10.38
N MET A 137 -4.42 -3.34 10.41
CA MET A 137 -3.68 -2.38 9.59
C MET A 137 -2.22 -2.28 10.01
N GLY A 138 -1.92 -2.37 11.31
CA GLY A 138 -0.54 -2.42 11.79
C GLY A 138 0.22 -3.63 11.25
N ARG A 139 -0.41 -4.81 11.22
CA ARG A 139 0.18 -6.02 10.62
C ARG A 139 0.38 -5.87 9.12
N VAL A 140 -0.63 -5.37 8.41
CA VAL A 140 -0.53 -5.14 6.96
C VAL A 140 0.59 -4.15 6.65
N GLY A 141 0.67 -3.03 7.38
CA GLY A 141 1.74 -2.04 7.20
C GLY A 141 3.14 -2.63 7.44
N ALA A 142 3.33 -3.37 8.54
CA ALA A 142 4.60 -4.03 8.83
C ALA A 142 4.98 -5.03 7.74
N GLN A 143 4.04 -5.86 7.28
CA GLN A 143 4.27 -6.82 6.21
C GLN A 143 4.61 -6.13 4.88
N THR A 144 3.93 -5.04 4.55
CA THR A 144 4.21 -4.26 3.33
C THR A 144 5.62 -3.67 3.36
N LEU A 145 6.07 -3.13 4.51
CA LEU A 145 7.43 -2.62 4.65
C LEU A 145 8.49 -3.73 4.56
N GLU A 146 8.25 -4.91 5.13
CA GLU A 146 9.14 -6.08 4.97
C GLU A 146 9.23 -6.53 3.50
N GLU A 147 8.11 -6.55 2.79
CA GLU A 147 8.03 -6.93 1.38
C GLU A 147 8.69 -5.90 0.47
N LEU A 148 8.52 -4.60 0.77
CA LEU A 148 9.24 -3.51 0.10
C LEU A 148 10.75 -3.65 0.31
N LYS A 149 11.20 -3.86 1.55
CA LYS A 149 12.61 -4.08 1.88
C LYS A 149 13.18 -5.24 1.08
N TYR A 150 12.51 -6.37 1.09
CA TYR A 150 12.94 -7.56 0.36
C TYR A 150 13.04 -7.30 -1.15
N TYR A 151 12.03 -6.61 -1.71
CA TYR A 151 11.97 -6.28 -3.13
C TYR A 151 13.07 -5.28 -3.52
N ALA A 152 13.26 -4.22 -2.76
CA ALA A 152 14.27 -3.20 -3.02
C ALA A 152 15.71 -3.72 -2.87
N GLU A 153 15.97 -4.62 -1.93
CA GLU A 153 17.31 -5.16 -1.66
C GLU A 153 17.70 -6.30 -2.60
N ARG A 154 16.73 -7.04 -3.16
CA ARG A 154 17.00 -8.30 -3.88
C ARG A 154 16.49 -8.32 -5.32
N ASP A 155 15.71 -7.33 -5.74
CA ASP A 155 14.99 -7.32 -7.03
C ASP A 155 14.12 -8.59 -7.22
N GLN A 156 13.61 -9.14 -6.12
CA GLN A 156 12.81 -10.36 -6.09
C GLN A 156 11.55 -10.16 -5.26
N VAL A 157 10.48 -10.79 -5.69
CA VAL A 157 9.21 -10.77 -4.97
C VAL A 157 9.31 -11.63 -3.69
N HIS A 158 8.84 -11.09 -2.59
CA HIS A 158 8.87 -11.78 -1.30
C HIS A 158 8.07 -13.11 -1.33
N PRO A 159 8.54 -14.20 -0.71
CA PRO A 159 7.84 -15.50 -0.70
C PRO A 159 6.39 -15.44 -0.21
N ARG A 160 6.04 -14.48 0.67
CA ARG A 160 4.66 -14.24 1.12
C ARG A 160 3.75 -13.86 -0.04
N LYS A 161 4.20 -12.97 -0.93
CA LYS A 161 3.46 -12.57 -2.14
C LYS A 161 3.27 -13.75 -3.09
N LEU A 162 4.32 -14.53 -3.34
CA LEU A 162 4.22 -15.71 -4.19
C LEU A 162 3.19 -16.72 -3.67
N LYS A 163 3.19 -16.98 -2.33
CA LYS A 163 2.17 -17.83 -1.70
C LYS A 163 0.75 -17.26 -1.82
N ALA A 164 0.61 -15.92 -1.72
CA ALA A 164 -0.69 -15.27 -1.89
C ALA A 164 -1.21 -15.44 -3.32
N GLN A 165 -0.37 -15.26 -4.33
CA GLN A 165 -0.70 -15.46 -5.75
C GLN A 165 -1.11 -16.92 -6.03
N GLN A 166 -0.36 -17.91 -5.52
CA GLN A 166 -0.71 -19.34 -5.67
C GLN A 166 -2.10 -19.67 -5.10
N LYS A 167 -2.43 -19.12 -3.91
CA LYS A 167 -3.74 -19.31 -3.30
C LYS A 167 -4.87 -18.66 -4.12
N GLN A 168 -4.61 -17.53 -4.76
CA GLN A 168 -5.57 -16.88 -5.63
C GLN A 168 -5.84 -17.71 -6.88
N VAL A 169 -4.81 -18.17 -7.57
CA VAL A 169 -4.94 -19.05 -8.73
C VAL A 169 -5.72 -20.32 -8.39
N GLN A 170 -5.48 -20.93 -7.22
CA GLN A 170 -6.21 -22.11 -6.77
C GLN A 170 -7.71 -21.83 -6.49
N LYS A 171 -8.06 -20.63 -6.04
CA LYS A 171 -9.47 -20.23 -5.82
C LYS A 171 -10.20 -19.93 -7.13
N GLU A 172 -9.49 -19.39 -8.11
CA GLU A 172 -10.02 -19.03 -9.43
C GLU A 172 -10.05 -20.22 -10.39
N ALA A 173 -9.26 -21.27 -10.12
CA ALA A 173 -9.30 -22.50 -10.89
C ALA A 173 -10.73 -23.10 -10.81
N PRO A 174 -11.44 -23.27 -11.94
CA PRO A 174 -12.80 -23.77 -11.93
C PRO A 174 -12.85 -25.15 -11.32
N VAL A 175 -13.91 -25.44 -10.56
CA VAL A 175 -14.29 -26.79 -10.04
C VAL A 175 -14.61 -27.72 -11.24
N ARG A 176 -13.71 -27.87 -12.18
CA ARG A 176 -13.78 -28.74 -13.35
C ARG A 176 -12.82 -29.91 -13.13
N ALA A 177 -13.10 -30.75 -12.17
CA ALA A 177 -12.64 -32.14 -12.13
C ALA A 177 -13.24 -32.88 -10.91
N ARG A 178 -14.55 -32.95 -10.84
CA ARG A 178 -15.23 -33.98 -10.04
C ARG A 178 -16.40 -34.49 -10.87
N HIS A 179 -16.09 -35.23 -11.89
CA HIS A 179 -16.97 -36.25 -12.49
C HIS A 179 -16.10 -37.33 -13.08
#